data_e21063cb3b327a4344c1e0e915afa1a6
#
_entry.id   e21063cb3b327a4344c1e0e915afa1a6
#
_cell.length_a   1.000
_cell.length_b   1.000
_cell.length_c   1.000
_cell.angle_alpha   90.00
_cell.angle_beta   90.00
_cell.angle_gamma   90.00
#
_symmetry.space_group_name_H-M   'P 1'
#
loop_
_entity.id
_entity.type
_entity.pdbx_description
1 polymer ?
#
loop_
_entity_poly.entity_id
_entity_poly.type
_entity_poly.pdbx_seq_one_letter_code
_entity_poly.pdbx_strand_id
1 'polypeptide(L)'
;MRFLQFVASVAAVTMICCEPAAASESREARPITRSHVATSDDIVPNGPDGKWRLMFHDEFDGSSVDQSKWQFQSTAEADWSGWPFGTGNKGNQQLEFDQPTNCSVAGGTLTITARPDAITSQSGQHYRWSSCLITSTGQNGYAFRYGYVEIKAQLPSDRGFWPAFWTWQAAGNERYTETDVFEFYSDNHTRLYLSQHSGPDAGCVYQPPFDPTADMHVYGADIHEYGTDFYIDGTLVCHVQSTSTGMTNLIVDNFVYSEIPPARGSVGSMSVDYVRAWKRDD
;
A
#
# COMPACT_ATOMS: atom_id res chain seq x y z
N MET A 1 46.73 24.49 41.22
CA MET A 1 47.40 23.37 41.92
C MET A 1 47.64 22.25 40.95
N ARG A 2 48.87 21.94 40.68
CA ARG A 2 49.40 20.91 39.79
C ARG A 2 49.28 19.54 40.46
N PHE A 3 49.15 18.46 39.66
CA PHE A 3 49.90 17.16 39.74
C PHE A 3 49.21 16.23 38.73
N LEU A 4 49.80 15.87 37.70
CA LEU A 4 50.92 14.97 37.28
C LEU A 4 50.49 13.56 36.93
N GLN A 5 50.84 13.19 35.70
CA GLN A 5 50.75 11.93 34.99
C GLN A 5 51.40 10.75 35.71
N PHE A 6 50.94 9.53 35.40
CA PHE A 6 51.82 8.38 35.25
C PHE A 6 51.36 7.46 34.11
N VAL A 7 52.27 7.26 33.16
CA VAL A 7 52.21 6.30 32.07
C VAL A 7 52.86 5.01 32.53
N ALA A 8 52.24 3.89 32.28
CA ALA A 8 52.89 2.58 32.37
C ALA A 8 52.65 1.80 31.09
N SER A 9 53.69 1.65 30.30
CA SER A 9 53.81 0.75 29.15
C SER A 9 54.07 -0.67 29.62
N VAL A 10 53.29 -1.63 29.14
CA VAL A 10 53.62 -3.06 29.21
C VAL A 10 53.63 -3.60 27.78
N ALA A 11 54.80 -4.03 27.33
CA ALA A 11 55.05 -4.73 26.10
C ALA A 11 54.57 -6.20 26.22
N ALA A 12 53.70 -6.64 25.35
CA ALA A 12 53.35 -8.05 25.23
C ALA A 12 54.03 -8.67 24.01
N VAL A 13 54.75 -9.72 24.23
CA VAL A 13 55.47 -10.54 23.26
C VAL A 13 54.46 -11.40 22.49
N THR A 14 54.46 -11.29 21.18
CA THR A 14 53.60 -12.09 20.29
C THR A 14 54.31 -13.41 19.95
N MET A 15 53.77 -14.50 20.41
CA MET A 15 54.13 -15.85 19.94
C MET A 15 53.35 -16.16 18.65
N ILE A 16 54.05 -16.37 17.56
CA ILE A 16 53.48 -16.83 16.29
C ILE A 16 53.44 -18.36 16.34
N CYS A 17 52.23 -18.93 16.43
CA CYS A 17 51.99 -20.35 16.19
C CYS A 17 51.57 -20.51 14.72
N CYS A 18 52.36 -21.27 13.94
CA CYS A 18 51.98 -21.75 12.61
C CYS A 18 50.97 -22.89 12.77
N GLU A 19 49.73 -22.69 12.25
CA GLU A 19 48.79 -23.77 12.01
C GLU A 19 48.85 -24.20 10.55
N PRO A 20 48.64 -25.50 10.21
CA PRO A 20 48.73 -26.00 8.86
C PRO A 20 47.48 -25.63 8.05
N ALA A 21 47.70 -25.30 6.78
CA ALA A 21 46.66 -24.98 5.82
C ALA A 21 45.66 -26.14 5.63
N ALA A 22 44.40 -25.90 5.95
CA ALA A 22 43.29 -26.80 5.62
C ALA A 22 43.00 -26.72 4.14
N ALA A 23 42.90 -27.89 3.50
CA ALA A 23 42.56 -28.04 2.10
C ALA A 23 41.16 -27.43 1.79
N SER A 24 41.07 -26.59 0.75
CA SER A 24 39.82 -26.07 0.25
C SER A 24 39.01 -27.16 -0.41
N GLU A 25 37.98 -27.67 0.21
CA GLU A 25 36.94 -28.43 -0.49
C GLU A 25 36.18 -27.49 -1.45
N SER A 26 36.25 -27.82 -2.73
CA SER A 26 35.44 -27.20 -3.77
C SER A 26 33.97 -27.46 -3.48
N ARG A 27 33.23 -26.44 -2.99
CA ARG A 27 31.77 -26.46 -2.96
C ARG A 27 31.26 -26.51 -4.40
N GLU A 28 30.77 -27.68 -4.81
CA GLU A 28 29.91 -27.78 -5.99
C GLU A 28 28.76 -26.81 -5.85
N ALA A 29 28.62 -25.93 -6.85
CA ALA A 29 27.48 -25.01 -6.96
C ALA A 29 26.21 -25.86 -7.07
N ARG A 30 25.34 -25.78 -6.05
CA ARG A 30 23.99 -26.35 -6.13
C ARG A 30 23.28 -25.69 -7.33
N PRO A 31 22.60 -26.48 -8.17
CA PRO A 31 21.82 -25.91 -9.26
C PRO A 31 20.80 -24.96 -8.66
N ILE A 32 20.74 -23.73 -9.19
CA ILE A 32 19.69 -22.75 -8.90
C ILE A 32 18.40 -23.40 -9.36
N THR A 33 17.61 -23.90 -8.41
CA THR A 33 16.23 -24.32 -8.67
C THR A 33 15.53 -23.11 -9.26
N ARG A 34 15.06 -23.22 -10.50
CA ARG A 34 14.15 -22.25 -11.11
C ARG A 34 13.04 -22.00 -10.10
N SER A 35 12.91 -20.77 -9.65
CA SER A 35 11.72 -20.34 -8.94
C SER A 35 10.52 -20.69 -9.81
N HIS A 36 9.60 -21.49 -9.31
CA HIS A 36 8.30 -21.67 -9.95
C HIS A 36 7.72 -20.24 -10.07
N VAL A 37 7.55 -19.79 -11.30
CA VAL A 37 6.64 -18.66 -11.55
C VAL A 37 5.28 -19.21 -11.19
N ALA A 38 4.68 -18.72 -10.12
CA ALA A 38 3.33 -19.12 -9.69
C ALA A 38 2.38 -18.90 -10.87
N THR A 39 1.64 -19.93 -11.22
CA THR A 39 0.57 -19.79 -12.22
C THR A 39 -0.62 -19.09 -11.55
N SER A 40 -1.50 -18.46 -12.32
CA SER A 40 -2.71 -17.79 -11.79
C SER A 40 -3.55 -18.70 -10.87
N ASP A 41 -3.49 -20.01 -11.07
CA ASP A 41 -4.22 -21.01 -10.28
C ASP A 41 -3.58 -21.28 -8.89
N ASP A 42 -2.33 -20.86 -8.69
CA ASP A 42 -1.61 -21.02 -7.42
C ASP A 42 -1.80 -19.81 -6.47
N ILE A 43 -2.39 -18.72 -6.97
CA ILE A 43 -2.61 -17.48 -6.21
C ILE A 43 -3.96 -17.55 -5.50
N VAL A 44 -3.92 -17.84 -4.20
CA VAL A 44 -5.10 -17.94 -3.34
C VAL A 44 -5.22 -16.72 -2.42
N PRO A 45 -6.44 -16.36 -1.97
CA PRO A 45 -6.65 -15.28 -0.98
C PRO A 45 -5.93 -15.57 0.34
N ASN A 46 -5.41 -14.52 0.95
CA ASN A 46 -4.87 -14.60 2.30
C ASN A 46 -5.96 -14.17 3.31
N GLY A 47 -6.82 -15.08 3.69
CA GLY A 47 -7.84 -14.78 4.69
C GLY A 47 -9.09 -15.67 4.58
N PRO A 48 -10.06 -15.35 3.74
CA PRO A 48 -11.33 -16.08 3.75
C PRO A 48 -11.19 -17.49 3.17
N ASP A 49 -11.73 -18.47 3.90
CA ASP A 49 -11.86 -19.83 3.41
C ASP A 49 -12.82 -19.94 2.21
N GLY A 50 -12.64 -20.97 1.39
CA GLY A 50 -13.54 -21.27 0.29
C GLY A 50 -12.83 -21.49 -1.04
N LYS A 51 -13.63 -21.56 -2.10
CA LYS A 51 -13.12 -21.64 -3.47
C LYS A 51 -13.17 -20.26 -4.09
N TRP A 52 -12.03 -19.82 -4.58
CA TRP A 52 -11.86 -18.49 -5.11
C TRP A 52 -11.23 -18.56 -6.49
N ARG A 53 -11.71 -17.74 -7.40
CA ARG A 53 -11.14 -17.54 -8.72
C ARG A 53 -10.53 -16.15 -8.81
N LEU A 54 -9.23 -16.10 -9.12
CA LEU A 54 -8.51 -14.85 -9.36
C LEU A 54 -9.12 -14.11 -10.55
N MET A 55 -9.49 -12.86 -10.34
CA MET A 55 -10.15 -12.02 -11.34
C MET A 55 -9.26 -10.86 -11.80
N PHE A 56 -8.45 -10.35 -10.89
CA PHE A 56 -7.53 -9.26 -11.15
C PHE A 56 -6.29 -9.42 -10.26
N HIS A 57 -5.13 -9.10 -10.81
CA HIS A 57 -3.92 -8.97 -10.02
C HIS A 57 -2.90 -8.06 -10.68
N ASP A 58 -2.06 -7.47 -9.89
CA ASP A 58 -0.83 -6.82 -10.31
C ASP A 58 0.26 -7.06 -9.27
N GLU A 59 1.34 -7.70 -9.70
CA GLU A 59 2.54 -8.01 -8.89
C GLU A 59 3.62 -6.94 -9.08
N PHE A 60 3.32 -5.90 -9.83
CA PHE A 60 4.22 -4.79 -10.15
C PHE A 60 5.59 -5.21 -10.68
N ASP A 61 5.65 -6.32 -11.42
CA ASP A 61 6.89 -6.89 -12.01
C ASP A 61 7.49 -6.04 -13.15
N GLY A 62 6.76 -5.00 -13.59
CA GLY A 62 7.17 -4.10 -14.65
C GLY A 62 8.23 -3.07 -14.23
N SER A 63 8.44 -2.08 -15.07
CA SER A 63 9.28 -0.90 -14.82
C SER A 63 8.47 0.40 -14.68
N SER A 64 7.15 0.32 -14.77
CA SER A 64 6.19 1.40 -14.62
C SER A 64 4.81 0.84 -14.30
N VAL A 65 3.92 1.66 -13.80
CA VAL A 65 2.50 1.30 -13.61
C VAL A 65 1.90 0.86 -14.95
N ASP A 66 1.28 -0.31 -14.98
CA ASP A 66 0.60 -0.84 -16.15
C ASP A 66 -0.72 -0.08 -16.39
N GLN A 67 -0.68 0.89 -17.32
CA GLN A 67 -1.82 1.73 -17.64
C GLN A 67 -2.95 0.98 -18.38
N SER A 68 -2.74 -0.27 -18.78
CA SER A 68 -3.85 -1.11 -19.23
C SER A 68 -4.72 -1.59 -18.07
N LYS A 69 -4.18 -1.70 -16.87
CA LYS A 69 -4.88 -2.07 -15.64
C LYS A 69 -5.30 -0.83 -14.85
N TRP A 70 -4.42 0.15 -14.71
CA TRP A 70 -4.56 1.29 -13.81
C TRP A 70 -4.64 2.62 -14.55
N GLN A 71 -5.35 3.57 -13.96
CA GLN A 71 -5.35 4.97 -14.37
C GLN A 71 -5.01 5.87 -13.17
N PHE A 72 -4.51 7.08 -13.44
CA PHE A 72 -4.07 8.04 -12.42
C PHE A 72 -5.15 9.07 -12.08
N GLN A 73 -6.40 8.66 -12.07
CA GLN A 73 -7.53 9.53 -11.76
C GLN A 73 -8.72 8.72 -11.22
N SER A 74 -9.51 9.36 -10.39
CA SER A 74 -10.73 8.80 -9.83
C SER A 74 -11.88 9.78 -9.89
N THR A 75 -13.11 9.30 -10.03
CA THR A 75 -14.32 10.11 -9.87
C THR A 75 -14.59 10.49 -8.41
N ALA A 76 -13.87 9.93 -7.45
CA ALA A 76 -13.84 10.38 -6.08
C ALA A 76 -13.17 11.75 -5.91
N GLU A 77 -12.26 12.12 -6.83
CA GLU A 77 -11.51 13.34 -6.80
C GLU A 77 -12.28 14.52 -7.44
N ALA A 78 -12.13 15.71 -6.88
CA ALA A 78 -12.90 16.89 -7.27
C ALA A 78 -12.16 17.85 -8.22
N ASP A 79 -10.83 17.87 -8.18
CA ASP A 79 -10.00 18.78 -8.97
C ASP A 79 -9.19 17.99 -10.00
N TRP A 80 -9.45 18.26 -11.25
CA TRP A 80 -8.86 17.54 -12.38
C TRP A 80 -7.95 18.45 -13.19
N SER A 81 -6.84 17.93 -13.64
CA SER A 81 -5.99 18.62 -14.61
C SER A 81 -6.12 18.06 -16.03
N GLY A 82 -7.06 17.13 -16.25
CA GLY A 82 -7.17 16.36 -17.49
C GLY A 82 -6.10 15.28 -17.60
N TRP A 83 -6.40 14.24 -18.41
CA TRP A 83 -5.45 13.17 -18.67
C TRP A 83 -4.18 13.67 -19.39
N PRO A 84 -2.96 13.27 -18.99
CA PRO A 84 -2.57 12.30 -17.94
C PRO A 84 -2.17 12.97 -16.61
N PHE A 85 -2.71 14.10 -16.25
CA PHE A 85 -2.03 15.08 -15.39
C PHE A 85 -2.32 14.99 -13.89
N GLY A 86 -3.32 14.23 -13.48
CA GLY A 86 -3.58 13.98 -12.07
C GLY A 86 -4.82 14.68 -11.52
N THR A 87 -5.02 14.51 -10.22
CA THR A 87 -6.25 14.88 -9.50
C THR A 87 -5.93 15.42 -8.10
N GLY A 88 -6.91 16.03 -7.44
CA GLY A 88 -6.83 16.43 -6.06
C GLY A 88 -8.20 16.72 -5.45
N ASN A 89 -8.31 16.69 -4.13
CA ASN A 89 -9.57 16.90 -3.45
C ASN A 89 -9.42 17.65 -2.10
N LYS A 90 -9.19 18.94 -2.17
CA LYS A 90 -9.13 19.79 -0.95
C LYS A 90 -10.39 19.73 -0.11
N GLY A 91 -11.54 19.45 -0.71
CA GLY A 91 -12.80 19.29 -0.02
C GLY A 91 -12.83 18.06 0.89
N ASN A 92 -12.01 17.05 0.57
CA ASN A 92 -11.82 15.83 1.37
C ASN A 92 -10.57 15.89 2.25
N GLN A 93 -10.18 17.07 2.71
CA GLN A 93 -9.05 17.26 3.64
C GLN A 93 -7.68 16.84 3.07
N GLN A 94 -7.55 16.70 1.76
CA GLN A 94 -6.33 16.38 1.04
C GLN A 94 -5.51 17.64 0.75
N LEU A 95 -4.20 17.59 1.00
CA LEU A 95 -3.26 18.69 0.76
C LEU A 95 -2.45 18.53 -0.52
N GLU A 96 -2.39 17.32 -1.07
CA GLU A 96 -1.62 16.96 -2.25
C GLU A 96 -2.43 17.11 -3.53
N PHE A 97 -1.69 17.08 -4.62
CA PHE A 97 -2.19 16.85 -5.97
C PHE A 97 -1.52 15.58 -6.51
N ASP A 98 -2.33 14.59 -6.83
CA ASP A 98 -1.86 13.30 -7.31
C ASP A 98 -1.38 13.38 -8.75
N GLN A 99 -0.19 12.87 -8.99
CA GLN A 99 0.48 12.87 -10.28
C GLN A 99 1.13 11.52 -10.59
N PRO A 100 1.15 11.10 -11.87
CA PRO A 100 1.82 9.86 -12.28
C PRO A 100 3.29 9.77 -11.87
N THR A 101 3.99 10.93 -11.80
CA THR A 101 5.41 11.03 -11.47
C THR A 101 5.75 10.68 -10.02
N ASN A 102 4.75 10.56 -9.17
CA ASN A 102 4.89 10.15 -7.76
C ASN A 102 4.65 8.66 -7.54
N CYS A 103 4.24 7.92 -8.59
CA CYS A 103 4.23 6.48 -8.64
C CYS A 103 5.46 5.95 -9.37
N SER A 104 6.17 4.99 -8.80
CA SER A 104 7.28 4.29 -9.45
C SER A 104 7.15 2.79 -9.24
N VAL A 105 7.56 2.00 -10.25
CA VAL A 105 7.59 0.54 -10.17
C VAL A 105 9.00 0.07 -10.44
N ALA A 106 9.56 -0.71 -9.52
CA ALA A 106 10.87 -1.30 -9.65
C ALA A 106 11.00 -2.53 -8.74
N GLY A 107 11.63 -3.60 -9.27
CA GLY A 107 11.93 -4.79 -8.48
C GLY A 107 10.73 -5.52 -7.89
N GLY A 108 9.58 -5.53 -8.58
CA GLY A 108 8.36 -6.13 -8.08
C GLY A 108 7.63 -5.29 -7.02
N THR A 109 7.85 -3.97 -7.00
CA THR A 109 7.25 -3.10 -5.99
C THR A 109 6.76 -1.80 -6.64
N LEU A 110 5.51 -1.44 -6.37
CA LEU A 110 4.99 -0.09 -6.58
C LEU A 110 5.35 0.75 -5.35
N THR A 111 5.92 1.94 -5.59
CA THR A 111 6.14 2.94 -4.54
C THR A 111 5.33 4.19 -4.86
N ILE A 112 4.48 4.61 -3.92
CA ILE A 112 3.71 5.85 -3.96
C ILE A 112 4.35 6.84 -3.00
N THR A 113 4.91 7.93 -3.53
CA THR A 113 5.65 8.91 -2.73
C THR A 113 4.92 10.24 -2.64
N ALA A 114 4.48 10.59 -1.44
CA ALA A 114 3.99 11.92 -1.11
C ALA A 114 5.16 12.81 -0.67
N ARG A 115 5.27 14.02 -1.27
CA ARG A 115 6.37 14.94 -1.03
C ARG A 115 5.94 16.40 -1.16
N PRO A 116 6.67 17.35 -0.54
CA PRO A 116 6.47 18.78 -0.78
C PRO A 116 6.65 19.11 -2.27
N ASP A 117 5.68 19.82 -2.82
CA ASP A 117 5.69 20.29 -4.20
C ASP A 117 4.83 21.55 -4.33
N ALA A 118 5.05 22.35 -5.37
CA ALA A 118 4.27 23.55 -5.64
C ALA A 118 3.54 23.38 -6.98
N ILE A 119 2.28 22.98 -6.91
CA ILE A 119 1.46 22.65 -8.07
C ILE A 119 0.27 23.62 -8.16
N THR A 120 -0.04 24.04 -9.37
CA THR A 120 -1.29 24.72 -9.67
C THR A 120 -2.06 23.86 -10.66
N SER A 121 -3.24 23.40 -10.27
CA SER A 121 -4.12 22.62 -11.14
C SER A 121 -4.72 23.48 -12.27
N GLN A 122 -5.36 22.83 -13.22
CA GLN A 122 -6.06 23.54 -14.32
C GLN A 122 -7.23 24.41 -13.80
N SER A 123 -7.84 24.03 -12.69
CA SER A 123 -8.89 24.84 -12.05
C SER A 123 -8.35 26.08 -11.34
N GLY A 124 -7.01 26.24 -11.28
CA GLY A 124 -6.33 27.33 -10.56
C GLY A 124 -6.15 27.07 -9.06
N GLN A 125 -6.42 25.86 -8.55
CA GLN A 125 -6.13 25.48 -7.17
C GLN A 125 -4.63 25.33 -6.95
N HIS A 126 -4.14 25.81 -5.80
CA HIS A 126 -2.74 25.69 -5.41
C HIS A 126 -2.55 24.59 -4.40
N TYR A 127 -1.68 23.64 -4.70
CA TYR A 127 -1.28 22.53 -3.82
C TYR A 127 0.17 22.72 -3.39
N ARG A 128 0.49 22.26 -2.19
CA ARG A 128 1.85 22.33 -1.62
C ARG A 128 2.50 20.96 -1.46
N TRP A 129 1.79 19.92 -1.88
CA TRP A 129 2.21 18.54 -1.85
C TRP A 129 1.85 17.90 -3.17
N SER A 130 2.61 16.90 -3.56
CA SER A 130 2.23 15.95 -4.59
C SER A 130 2.26 14.54 -4.04
N SER A 131 1.40 13.70 -4.57
CA SER A 131 1.36 12.26 -4.33
C SER A 131 0.95 11.52 -5.61
N CYS A 132 0.52 10.27 -5.49
CA CYS A 132 -0.04 9.50 -6.59
C CYS A 132 -1.22 8.68 -6.11
N LEU A 133 -2.22 8.57 -6.99
CA LEU A 133 -3.38 7.72 -6.86
C LEU A 133 -3.47 6.87 -8.12
N ILE A 134 -3.76 5.56 -7.96
CA ILE A 134 -4.05 4.66 -9.09
C ILE A 134 -5.41 4.00 -8.88
N THR A 135 -6.19 3.87 -9.95
CA THR A 135 -7.50 3.21 -9.96
C THR A 135 -7.54 2.07 -10.95
N SER A 136 -8.25 0.98 -10.65
CA SER A 136 -8.40 -0.16 -11.54
C SER A 136 -9.40 0.11 -12.69
N THR A 137 -9.27 1.26 -13.36
CA THR A 137 -10.16 1.72 -14.44
C THR A 137 -9.53 1.69 -15.83
N GLY A 138 -8.36 1.06 -15.98
CA GLY A 138 -7.73 0.82 -17.28
C GLY A 138 -8.57 -0.08 -18.19
N GLN A 139 -8.17 -0.26 -19.44
CA GLN A 139 -8.89 -1.10 -20.41
C GLN A 139 -9.01 -2.56 -19.95
N ASN A 140 -7.98 -3.07 -19.27
CA ASN A 140 -7.94 -4.39 -18.63
C ASN A 140 -8.10 -4.26 -17.10
N GLY A 141 -8.78 -3.21 -16.65
CA GLY A 141 -9.02 -2.94 -15.24
C GLY A 141 -10.10 -3.84 -14.66
N TYR A 142 -10.46 -3.57 -13.43
CA TYR A 142 -11.38 -4.41 -12.68
C TYR A 142 -12.46 -3.59 -11.98
N ALA A 143 -13.70 -3.99 -12.19
CA ALA A 143 -14.86 -3.51 -11.45
C ALA A 143 -15.65 -4.69 -10.93
N PHE A 144 -16.13 -4.61 -9.70
CA PHE A 144 -16.85 -5.70 -9.03
C PHE A 144 -17.87 -5.16 -8.04
N ARG A 145 -18.78 -6.00 -7.58
CA ARG A 145 -19.69 -5.69 -6.48
C ARG A 145 -19.36 -6.51 -5.24
N TYR A 146 -19.15 -7.82 -5.43
CA TYR A 146 -18.84 -8.78 -4.38
C TYR A 146 -17.59 -9.56 -4.73
N GLY A 147 -16.79 -9.88 -3.75
CA GLY A 147 -15.54 -10.61 -3.88
C GLY A 147 -14.55 -10.26 -2.78
N TYR A 148 -13.44 -10.95 -2.77
CA TYR A 148 -12.32 -10.65 -1.88
C TYR A 148 -11.28 -9.82 -2.61
N VAL A 149 -10.80 -8.80 -1.96
CA VAL A 149 -9.71 -7.96 -2.44
C VAL A 149 -8.63 -7.86 -1.39
N GLU A 150 -7.36 -7.86 -1.81
CA GLU A 150 -6.25 -7.66 -0.89
C GLU A 150 -5.09 -6.89 -1.53
N ILE A 151 -4.36 -6.24 -0.67
CA ILE A 151 -3.09 -5.58 -0.97
C ILE A 151 -2.05 -6.04 0.04
N LYS A 152 -0.79 -6.21 -0.40
CA LYS A 152 0.35 -6.36 0.51
C LYS A 152 1.20 -5.10 0.44
N ALA A 153 1.30 -4.41 1.57
CA ALA A 153 1.90 -3.08 1.62
C ALA A 153 2.63 -2.82 2.93
N GLN A 154 3.64 -1.93 2.85
CA GLN A 154 4.29 -1.25 3.97
C GLN A 154 3.90 0.22 3.93
N LEU A 155 3.45 0.76 5.07
CA LEU A 155 2.90 2.11 5.15
C LEU A 155 3.98 3.14 5.52
N PRO A 156 3.78 4.45 5.21
CA PRO A 156 4.73 5.49 5.58
C PRO A 156 4.78 5.70 7.10
N SER A 157 5.99 5.89 7.64
CA SER A 157 6.21 6.08 9.08
C SER A 157 6.04 7.51 9.55
N ASP A 158 6.23 8.52 8.69
CA ASP A 158 6.13 9.90 9.07
C ASP A 158 4.68 10.35 9.23
N ARG A 159 4.42 11.14 10.27
CA ARG A 159 3.10 11.66 10.59
C ARG A 159 2.53 12.52 9.46
N GLY A 160 1.22 12.36 9.21
CA GLY A 160 0.45 13.22 8.32
C GLY A 160 0.28 12.69 6.91
N PHE A 161 0.90 11.55 6.58
CA PHE A 161 0.56 10.80 5.39
C PHE A 161 -0.64 9.91 5.65
N TRP A 162 -1.49 9.75 4.64
CA TRP A 162 -2.76 9.05 4.73
C TRP A 162 -2.86 8.03 3.58
N PRO A 163 -2.10 6.92 3.66
CA PRO A 163 -2.23 5.84 2.70
C PRO A 163 -3.55 5.10 2.90
N ALA A 164 -4.15 4.70 1.76
CA ALA A 164 -5.35 3.91 1.75
C ALA A 164 -5.34 2.86 0.63
N PHE A 165 -6.03 1.76 0.88
CA PHE A 165 -6.51 0.83 -0.13
C PHE A 165 -8.01 0.70 0.04
N TRP A 166 -8.74 1.08 -0.97
CA TRP A 166 -10.18 1.23 -0.90
C TRP A 166 -10.87 0.97 -2.24
N THR A 167 -12.18 1.01 -2.23
CA THR A 167 -13.00 0.87 -3.44
C THR A 167 -13.92 2.06 -3.58
N TRP A 168 -14.15 2.47 -4.80
CA TRP A 168 -15.05 3.56 -5.11
C TRP A 168 -16.05 3.18 -6.20
N GLN A 169 -17.26 3.75 -6.15
CA GLN A 169 -18.29 3.49 -7.13
C GLN A 169 -17.77 3.59 -8.58
N ALA A 170 -18.01 2.54 -9.35
CA ALA A 170 -17.65 2.53 -10.77
C ALA A 170 -18.50 3.53 -11.57
N ALA A 171 -17.95 4.02 -12.68
CA ALA A 171 -18.67 4.93 -13.57
C ALA A 171 -20.00 4.34 -14.01
N GLY A 172 -21.07 5.16 -13.97
CA GLY A 172 -22.43 4.75 -14.27
C GLY A 172 -23.19 4.09 -13.12
N ASN A 173 -22.58 3.93 -11.95
CA ASN A 173 -23.29 3.53 -10.74
C ASN A 173 -24.02 4.75 -10.14
N GLU A 174 -25.33 4.65 -9.95
CA GLU A 174 -26.14 5.74 -9.38
C GLU A 174 -26.12 5.78 -7.85
N ARG A 175 -25.59 4.75 -7.20
CA ARG A 175 -25.57 4.64 -5.75
C ARG A 175 -24.16 4.81 -5.23
N TYR A 176 -24.03 5.68 -4.24
CA TYR A 176 -22.81 5.79 -3.46
C TYR A 176 -22.44 4.45 -2.84
N THR A 177 -21.24 4.01 -3.08
CA THR A 177 -20.69 2.79 -2.51
C THR A 177 -19.18 2.90 -2.44
N GLU A 178 -18.64 2.65 -1.24
CA GLU A 178 -17.24 2.76 -0.91
C GLU A 178 -16.91 1.75 0.18
N THR A 179 -15.75 1.12 0.09
CA THR A 179 -15.21 0.22 1.11
C THR A 179 -13.75 0.57 1.31
N ASP A 180 -13.37 0.99 2.52
CA ASP A 180 -11.99 1.27 2.87
C ASP A 180 -11.42 0.01 3.52
N VAL A 181 -10.67 -0.77 2.71
CA VAL A 181 -9.99 -1.99 3.19
C VAL A 181 -9.05 -1.64 4.33
N PHE A 182 -8.36 -0.52 4.21
CA PHE A 182 -7.75 0.22 5.31
C PHE A 182 -7.56 1.68 4.96
N GLU A 183 -7.59 2.51 6.00
CA GLU A 183 -7.03 3.85 6.04
C GLU A 183 -6.05 3.95 7.22
N PHE A 184 -4.96 4.68 7.01
CA PHE A 184 -3.93 4.89 8.03
C PHE A 184 -3.49 6.36 8.05
N TYR A 185 -3.87 7.12 9.07
CA TYR A 185 -3.60 8.57 9.13
C TYR A 185 -2.20 8.94 9.61
N SER A 186 -1.32 7.96 9.82
CA SER A 186 0.07 8.11 10.27
C SER A 186 0.27 8.94 11.56
N ASP A 187 -0.81 9.26 12.28
CA ASP A 187 -0.77 9.94 13.58
C ASP A 187 -0.55 8.97 14.73
N ASN A 188 -0.90 7.71 14.51
CA ASN A 188 -0.78 6.63 15.48
C ASN A 188 -0.60 5.29 14.77
N HIS A 189 0.62 4.74 14.79
CA HIS A 189 0.98 3.45 14.17
C HIS A 189 0.23 2.24 14.76
N THR A 190 -0.55 2.42 15.80
CA THR A 190 -1.38 1.37 16.40
C THR A 190 -2.83 1.39 15.94
N ARG A 191 -3.19 2.13 14.89
CA ARG A 191 -4.58 2.24 14.43
C ARG A 191 -4.69 2.13 12.93
N LEU A 192 -5.59 1.22 12.51
CA LEU A 192 -6.11 1.12 11.15
C LEU A 192 -7.62 1.35 11.20
N TYR A 193 -8.14 2.08 10.24
CA TYR A 193 -9.56 2.34 10.08
C TYR A 193 -10.06 1.49 8.92
N LEU A 194 -11.09 0.68 9.18
CA LEU A 194 -11.68 -0.29 8.25
C LEU A 194 -13.15 0.09 8.12
N SER A 195 -13.60 0.53 6.95
CA SER A 195 -14.90 1.19 6.83
C SER A 195 -15.72 0.73 5.62
N GLN A 196 -17.03 0.83 5.73
CA GLN A 196 -17.98 0.62 4.65
C GLN A 196 -18.96 1.80 4.61
N HIS A 197 -18.97 2.54 3.50
CA HIS A 197 -19.77 3.74 3.27
C HIS A 197 -20.82 3.54 2.16
N SER A 198 -21.72 2.58 2.34
CA SER A 198 -22.77 2.26 1.36
C SER A 198 -24.17 2.31 1.96
N GLY A 199 -24.42 3.33 2.75
CA GLY A 199 -25.63 3.52 3.55
C GLY A 199 -25.26 4.19 4.86
N PRO A 200 -25.75 3.76 6.04
CA PRO A 200 -25.17 4.18 7.30
C PRO A 200 -23.72 3.71 7.38
N ASP A 201 -22.81 4.62 7.71
CA ASP A 201 -21.40 4.32 7.89
C ASP A 201 -21.21 3.23 8.95
N ALA A 202 -20.39 2.25 8.63
CA ALA A 202 -20.06 1.15 9.51
C ALA A 202 -18.56 0.82 9.40
N GLY A 203 -17.91 0.55 10.53
CA GLY A 203 -16.48 0.28 10.51
C GLY A 203 -15.93 -0.11 11.87
N CYS A 204 -14.64 -0.43 11.88
CA CYS A 204 -13.87 -0.74 13.06
C CYS A 204 -12.58 0.09 13.09
N VAL A 205 -12.16 0.45 14.28
CA VAL A 205 -10.79 0.89 14.54
C VAL A 205 -10.02 -0.33 15.04
N TYR A 206 -9.16 -0.88 14.20
CA TYR A 206 -8.34 -2.03 14.54
C TYR A 206 -6.98 -1.61 15.08
N GLN A 207 -6.51 -2.30 16.11
CA GLN A 207 -5.19 -2.10 16.71
C GLN A 207 -4.31 -3.30 16.36
N PRO A 208 -3.48 -3.22 15.31
CA PRO A 208 -2.62 -4.32 14.95
C PRO A 208 -1.58 -4.60 16.04
N PRO A 209 -1.21 -5.88 16.26
CA PRO A 209 -0.15 -6.25 17.21
C PRO A 209 1.26 -5.99 16.67
N PHE A 210 1.38 -5.28 15.56
CA PHE A 210 2.61 -4.93 14.85
C PHE A 210 2.60 -3.45 14.44
N ASP A 211 3.74 -2.95 13.99
CA ASP A 211 3.87 -1.62 13.38
C ASP A 211 3.74 -1.75 11.85
N PRO A 212 2.66 -1.24 11.22
CA PRO A 212 2.43 -1.35 9.78
C PRO A 212 3.46 -0.58 8.94
N THR A 213 4.30 0.22 9.58
CA THR A 213 5.37 0.98 8.92
C THR A 213 6.72 0.25 8.92
N ALA A 214 6.86 -0.83 9.71
CA ALA A 214 8.12 -1.57 9.83
C ALA A 214 8.31 -2.61 8.73
N ASP A 215 7.24 -3.32 8.35
CA ASP A 215 7.27 -4.42 7.39
C ASP A 215 6.04 -4.42 6.48
N MET A 216 6.05 -5.28 5.45
CA MET A 216 4.92 -5.55 4.58
C MET A 216 3.87 -6.41 5.30
N HIS A 217 2.61 -5.99 5.28
CA HIS A 217 1.46 -6.72 5.78
C HIS A 217 0.38 -6.86 4.71
N VAL A 218 -0.49 -7.86 4.87
CA VAL A 218 -1.61 -8.09 3.95
C VAL A 218 -2.89 -7.53 4.56
N TYR A 219 -3.55 -6.66 3.81
CA TYR A 219 -4.82 -6.03 4.16
C TYR A 219 -5.87 -6.46 3.16
N GLY A 220 -7.00 -7.00 3.61
CA GLY A 220 -8.03 -7.53 2.72
C GLY A 220 -9.45 -7.30 3.21
N ALA A 221 -10.41 -7.37 2.28
CA ALA A 221 -11.84 -7.34 2.57
C ALA A 221 -12.61 -8.33 1.70
N ASP A 222 -13.43 -9.19 2.32
CA ASP A 222 -14.48 -9.99 1.67
C ASP A 222 -15.79 -9.20 1.69
N ILE A 223 -16.15 -8.65 0.54
CA ILE A 223 -17.39 -7.89 0.35
C ILE A 223 -18.42 -8.86 -0.20
N HIS A 224 -19.48 -9.12 0.56
CA HIS A 224 -20.51 -10.10 0.21
C HIS A 224 -21.92 -9.56 0.48
N GLU A 225 -22.96 -10.28 0.09
CA GLU A 225 -24.36 -9.79 0.16
C GLU A 225 -24.86 -9.49 1.59
N TYR A 226 -24.23 -10.07 2.61
CA TYR A 226 -24.65 -9.94 4.02
C TYR A 226 -23.79 -8.99 4.84
N GLY A 227 -22.70 -8.45 4.26
CA GLY A 227 -21.77 -7.56 4.97
C GLY A 227 -20.40 -7.47 4.33
N THR A 228 -19.48 -6.94 5.10
CA THR A 228 -18.07 -6.86 4.73
C THR A 228 -17.20 -7.37 5.89
N ASP A 229 -16.35 -8.32 5.58
CA ASP A 229 -15.38 -8.95 6.50
C ASP A 229 -13.97 -8.44 6.18
N PHE A 230 -13.31 -7.83 7.17
CA PHE A 230 -11.96 -7.30 7.01
C PHE A 230 -10.92 -8.24 7.61
N TYR A 231 -9.84 -8.45 6.85
CA TYR A 231 -8.75 -9.36 7.20
C TYR A 231 -7.43 -8.62 7.24
N ILE A 232 -6.61 -8.94 8.25
CA ILE A 232 -5.22 -8.48 8.34
C ILE A 232 -4.34 -9.71 8.55
N ASP A 233 -3.34 -9.89 7.68
CA ASP A 233 -2.46 -11.07 7.66
C ASP A 233 -3.24 -12.40 7.77
N GLY A 234 -4.32 -12.50 7.03
CA GLY A 234 -5.19 -13.69 6.99
C GLY A 234 -6.13 -13.86 8.18
N THR A 235 -6.09 -12.96 9.15
CA THR A 235 -6.98 -13.03 10.33
C THR A 235 -8.18 -12.11 10.13
N LEU A 236 -9.39 -12.64 10.32
CA LEU A 236 -10.63 -11.85 10.39
C LEU A 236 -10.57 -10.93 11.63
N VAL A 237 -10.57 -9.62 11.42
CA VAL A 237 -10.41 -8.63 12.49
C VAL A 237 -11.63 -7.73 12.69
N CYS A 238 -12.51 -7.64 11.69
CA CYS A 238 -13.73 -6.82 11.75
C CYS A 238 -14.79 -7.40 10.83
N HIS A 239 -16.05 -7.37 11.28
CA HIS A 239 -17.24 -7.63 10.47
C HIS A 239 -18.21 -6.48 10.60
N VAL A 240 -18.75 -6.00 9.48
CA VAL A 240 -19.84 -5.02 9.44
C VAL A 240 -21.00 -5.56 8.58
N GLN A 241 -22.23 -5.28 8.97
CA GLN A 241 -23.43 -5.72 8.22
C GLN A 241 -23.67 -4.87 6.96
N SER A 242 -22.94 -3.77 6.79
CA SER A 242 -23.00 -2.93 5.59
C SER A 242 -22.17 -3.53 4.46
N THR A 243 -22.62 -3.39 3.22
CA THR A 243 -22.01 -4.00 2.03
C THR A 243 -22.17 -3.10 0.82
N SER A 244 -21.38 -3.36 -0.24
CA SER A 244 -21.48 -2.63 -1.49
C SER A 244 -22.89 -2.67 -2.10
N THR A 245 -23.39 -1.51 -2.49
CA THR A 245 -24.70 -1.34 -3.14
C THR A 245 -24.63 -1.38 -4.67
N GLY A 246 -23.43 -1.34 -5.24
CA GLY A 246 -23.18 -1.31 -6.68
C GLY A 246 -21.79 -1.79 -7.06
N MET A 247 -21.43 -1.59 -8.32
CA MET A 247 -20.08 -1.90 -8.81
C MET A 247 -19.07 -0.88 -8.31
N THR A 248 -17.88 -1.35 -7.93
CA THR A 248 -16.77 -0.53 -7.46
C THR A 248 -15.49 -0.85 -8.22
N ASN A 249 -14.57 0.12 -8.28
CA ASN A 249 -13.19 -0.05 -8.71
C ASN A 249 -12.23 0.00 -7.51
N LEU A 250 -11.06 -0.61 -7.63
CA LEU A 250 -9.99 -0.53 -6.63
C LEU A 250 -9.27 0.82 -6.75
N ILE A 251 -8.87 1.37 -5.61
CA ILE A 251 -8.03 2.57 -5.51
C ILE A 251 -6.90 2.30 -4.53
N VAL A 252 -5.70 2.74 -4.89
CA VAL A 252 -4.50 2.76 -4.02
C VAL A 252 -3.90 4.15 -4.08
N ASP A 253 -3.65 4.74 -2.93
CA ASP A 253 -3.06 6.08 -2.82
C ASP A 253 -2.25 6.27 -1.54
N ASN A 254 -1.61 7.43 -1.44
CA ASN A 254 -0.94 7.89 -0.23
C ASN A 254 -1.17 9.40 -0.10
N PHE A 255 -2.34 9.79 0.41
CA PHE A 255 -2.74 11.17 0.57
C PHE A 255 -1.94 11.91 1.65
N VAL A 256 -2.13 13.21 1.73
CA VAL A 256 -1.55 14.09 2.76
C VAL A 256 -2.68 14.76 3.53
N TYR A 257 -2.82 14.42 4.82
CA TYR A 257 -3.98 14.77 5.61
C TYR A 257 -3.88 16.18 6.21
N SER A 258 -4.87 17.03 5.93
CA SER A 258 -4.86 18.43 6.36
C SER A 258 -5.02 18.67 7.86
N GLU A 259 -5.71 17.75 8.58
CA GLU A 259 -5.93 17.87 10.03
C GLU A 259 -4.66 17.60 10.84
N ILE A 260 -3.75 16.80 10.29
CA ILE A 260 -2.45 16.49 10.90
C ILE A 260 -1.34 16.57 9.86
N PRO A 261 -1.09 17.74 9.27
CA PRO A 261 -0.17 17.88 8.16
C PRO A 261 1.24 17.41 8.53
N PRO A 262 1.98 16.81 7.58
CA PRO A 262 3.36 16.42 7.82
C PRO A 262 4.24 17.63 8.16
N ALA A 263 5.35 17.37 8.83
CA ALA A 263 6.37 18.39 9.06
C ALA A 263 6.89 18.93 7.72
N ARG A 264 7.32 20.19 7.72
CA ARG A 264 7.84 20.84 6.52
C ARG A 264 9.06 20.07 5.99
N GLY A 265 8.98 19.62 4.76
CA GLY A 265 10.07 18.87 4.10
C GLY A 265 10.01 17.35 4.29
N SER A 266 9.04 16.82 5.05
CA SER A 266 8.83 15.36 5.15
C SER A 266 8.50 14.78 3.78
N VAL A 267 8.88 13.50 3.61
CA VAL A 267 8.53 12.67 2.46
C VAL A 267 8.04 11.35 3.00
N GLY A 268 6.84 10.92 2.58
CA GLY A 268 6.26 9.64 2.99
C GLY A 268 6.08 8.74 1.78
N SER A 269 6.48 7.48 1.91
CA SER A 269 6.32 6.49 0.85
C SER A 269 5.57 5.28 1.36
N MET A 270 4.55 4.86 0.61
CA MET A 270 3.90 3.57 0.71
C MET A 270 4.54 2.64 -0.32
N SER A 271 4.90 1.44 0.09
CA SER A 271 5.43 0.40 -0.78
C SER A 271 4.41 -0.73 -0.91
N VAL A 272 4.12 -1.16 -2.13
CA VAL A 272 3.12 -2.20 -2.44
C VAL A 272 3.77 -3.33 -3.21
N ASP A 273 3.68 -4.54 -2.66
CA ASP A 273 4.18 -5.78 -3.28
C ASP A 273 3.19 -6.27 -4.36
N TYR A 274 1.90 -6.32 -4.02
CA TYR A 274 0.85 -6.68 -4.97
C TYR A 274 -0.53 -6.11 -4.60
N VAL A 275 -1.41 -6.10 -5.60
CA VAL A 275 -2.87 -5.94 -5.44
C VAL A 275 -3.56 -7.10 -6.15
N ARG A 276 -4.51 -7.77 -5.47
CA ARG A 276 -5.22 -8.93 -6.01
C ARG A 276 -6.70 -8.88 -5.68
N ALA A 277 -7.52 -9.45 -6.56
CA ALA A 277 -8.96 -9.57 -6.35
C ALA A 277 -9.50 -10.90 -6.87
N TRP A 278 -10.41 -11.49 -6.11
CA TRP A 278 -11.04 -12.76 -6.42
C TRP A 278 -12.56 -12.67 -6.37
N LYS A 279 -13.18 -13.56 -7.11
CA LYS A 279 -14.59 -13.86 -7.00
C LYS A 279 -14.76 -15.25 -6.33
N ARG A 280 -15.72 -15.35 -5.43
CA ARG A 280 -16.10 -16.64 -4.84
C ARG A 280 -16.71 -17.52 -5.92
N ASP A 281 -16.25 -18.75 -6.04
CA ASP A 281 -16.88 -19.79 -6.86
C ASP A 281 -17.88 -20.53 -5.99
N ASP A 282 -19.17 -20.49 -6.38
CA ASP A 282 -20.30 -21.13 -5.69
C ASP A 282 -20.22 -22.66 -5.75
#